data_745863e1ae6e83ba238e01d6eea696c0
#
_entry.id   745863e1ae6e83ba238e01d6eea696c0
#
_cell.length_a   1.000
_cell.length_b   1.000
_cell.length_c   1.000
_cell.angle_alpha   90.00
_cell.angle_beta   90.00
_cell.angle_gamma   90.00
#
_symmetry.space_group_name_H-M   'P 1'
#
loop_
_entity.id
_entity.type
_entity.pdbx_description
1 polymer ?
#
loop_
_entity_poly.entity_id
_entity_poly.type
_entity_poly.pdbx_seq_one_letter_code
_entity_poly.pdbx_strand_id
1 'polypeptide(L)'
;IDETELNQRVSEAMEHAAESYERAMDSLHDERDAYRDLREQQRDLSYQVRDLEREQRDIEYQMRRADKSAKAELAKEVEKLNAKKAEIERLRGQLSKKSDEFQKKQQQQKQQQAKERQQYYQTLTASLVESFCLYGNGLKAVPRTENISLIIKGAGEKERNRYKDTIYVFSKKDISD
;
A
#
# COMPACT_ATOMS: atom_id res chain seq x y z
N ILE A 1 -3.47 25.20 -33.81
CA ILE A 1 -3.10 23.88 -33.25
C ILE A 1 -3.68 22.88 -34.21
N ASP A 2 -2.81 22.05 -34.80
CA ASP A 2 -3.24 21.00 -35.71
C ASP A 2 -3.99 19.93 -34.89
N GLU A 3 -5.25 19.68 -35.23
CA GLU A 3 -6.12 18.74 -34.53
C GLU A 3 -5.55 17.30 -34.58
N THR A 4 -4.82 16.99 -35.64
CA THR A 4 -4.13 15.70 -35.83
C THR A 4 -2.98 15.55 -34.85
N GLU A 5 -2.17 16.58 -34.64
CA GLU A 5 -1.06 16.58 -33.68
C GLU A 5 -1.57 16.51 -32.24
N LEU A 6 -2.68 17.18 -31.92
CA LEU A 6 -3.31 17.10 -30.61
C LEU A 6 -3.83 15.69 -30.33
N ASN A 7 -4.53 15.09 -31.29
CA ASN A 7 -5.05 13.73 -31.15
C ASN A 7 -3.92 12.68 -30.98
N GLN A 8 -2.82 12.84 -31.71
CA GLN A 8 -1.66 11.96 -31.57
C GLN A 8 -1.04 12.09 -30.18
N ARG A 9 -0.82 13.31 -29.67
CA ARG A 9 -0.29 13.55 -28.31
C ARG A 9 -1.20 12.99 -27.22
N VAL A 10 -2.51 13.12 -27.39
CA VAL A 10 -3.49 12.54 -26.45
C VAL A 10 -3.42 11.02 -26.48
N SER A 11 -3.33 10.41 -27.68
CA SER A 11 -3.21 8.95 -27.81
C SER A 11 -1.94 8.42 -27.16
N GLU A 12 -0.78 9.04 -27.42
CA GLU A 12 0.49 8.69 -26.80
C GLU A 12 0.45 8.85 -25.27
N ALA A 13 -0.16 9.92 -24.78
CA ALA A 13 -0.31 10.13 -23.34
C ALA A 13 -1.23 9.09 -22.69
N MET A 14 -2.28 8.66 -23.38
CA MET A 14 -3.16 7.59 -22.90
C MET A 14 -2.47 6.22 -22.89
N GLU A 15 -1.67 5.91 -23.90
CA GLU A 15 -0.89 4.67 -23.97
C GLU A 15 0.16 4.59 -22.86
N HIS A 16 0.93 5.66 -22.64
CA HIS A 16 1.87 5.75 -21.52
C HIS A 16 1.18 5.66 -20.14
N ALA A 17 -0.01 6.26 -20.00
CA ALA A 17 -0.79 6.15 -18.77
C ALA A 17 -1.28 4.72 -18.53
N ALA A 18 -1.73 4.02 -19.58
CA ALA A 18 -2.15 2.62 -19.51
C ALA A 18 -1.00 1.70 -19.11
N GLU A 19 0.17 1.81 -19.76
CA GLU A 19 1.36 1.03 -19.41
C GLU A 19 1.86 1.30 -17.97
N SER A 20 1.82 2.56 -17.53
CA SER A 20 2.23 2.90 -16.16
C SER A 20 1.26 2.34 -15.12
N TYR A 21 -0.04 2.31 -15.45
CA TYR A 21 -1.07 1.71 -14.61
C TYR A 21 -0.89 0.20 -14.51
N GLU A 22 -0.65 -0.48 -15.63
CA GLU A 22 -0.43 -1.93 -15.68
C GLU A 22 0.79 -2.32 -14.84
N ARG A 23 1.93 -1.65 -15.02
CA ARG A 23 3.15 -1.86 -14.21
C ARG A 23 2.90 -1.61 -12.72
N ALA A 24 2.11 -0.60 -12.38
CA ALA A 24 1.75 -0.33 -10.98
C ALA A 24 0.85 -1.43 -10.39
N MET A 25 -0.08 -1.96 -11.19
CA MET A 25 -0.96 -3.07 -10.76
C MET A 25 -0.19 -4.37 -10.56
N ASP A 26 0.74 -4.70 -11.46
CA ASP A 26 1.61 -5.88 -11.33
C ASP A 26 2.47 -5.80 -10.08
N SER A 27 3.10 -4.65 -9.83
CA SER A 27 3.90 -4.41 -8.62
C SER A 27 3.07 -4.55 -7.34
N LEU A 28 1.82 -4.10 -7.35
CA LEU A 28 0.91 -4.25 -6.20
C LEU A 28 0.49 -5.71 -5.99
N HIS A 29 0.35 -6.47 -7.07
CA HIS A 29 0.01 -7.89 -7.00
C HIS A 29 1.16 -8.69 -6.40
N ASP A 30 2.37 -8.49 -6.90
CA ASP A 30 3.59 -9.12 -6.39
C ASP A 30 3.82 -8.82 -4.90
N GLU A 31 3.61 -7.56 -4.48
CA GLU A 31 3.74 -7.18 -3.07
C GLU A 31 2.70 -7.87 -2.17
N ARG A 32 1.47 -8.06 -2.64
CA ARG A 32 0.43 -8.77 -1.89
C ARG A 32 0.74 -10.25 -1.75
N ASP A 33 1.24 -10.87 -2.80
CA ASP A 33 1.61 -12.28 -2.80
C ASP A 33 2.82 -12.52 -1.90
N ALA A 34 3.85 -11.70 -1.99
CA ALA A 34 5.00 -11.75 -1.09
C ALA A 34 4.61 -11.63 0.39
N TYR A 35 3.64 -10.77 0.72
CA TYR A 35 3.13 -10.62 2.09
C TYR A 35 2.33 -11.85 2.55
N ARG A 36 1.56 -12.45 1.66
CA ARG A 36 0.81 -13.70 1.95
C ARG A 36 1.77 -14.83 2.24
N ASP A 37 2.81 -15.01 1.41
CA ASP A 37 3.83 -16.05 1.59
C ASP A 37 4.60 -15.88 2.90
N LEU A 38 4.92 -14.65 3.27
CA LEU A 38 5.58 -14.32 4.52
C LEU A 38 4.73 -14.69 5.75
N ARG A 39 3.42 -14.47 5.68
CA ARG A 39 2.47 -14.90 6.71
C ARG A 39 2.33 -16.41 6.80
N GLU A 40 2.34 -17.08 5.67
CA GLU A 40 2.28 -18.55 5.61
C GLU A 40 3.52 -19.15 6.27
N GLN A 41 4.71 -18.70 5.89
CA GLN A 41 5.97 -19.11 6.53
C GLN A 41 5.97 -18.88 8.05
N GLN A 42 5.45 -17.73 8.52
CA GLN A 42 5.33 -17.48 9.98
C GLN A 42 4.41 -18.49 10.68
N ARG A 43 3.31 -18.87 10.04
CA ARG A 43 2.41 -19.91 10.58
C ARG A 43 3.07 -21.27 10.63
N ASP A 44 3.76 -21.67 9.56
CA ASP A 44 4.45 -22.97 9.48
C ASP A 44 5.53 -23.09 10.54
N LEU A 45 6.36 -22.08 10.74
CA LEU A 45 7.33 -22.05 11.83
C LEU A 45 6.67 -22.13 13.21
N SER A 46 5.49 -21.53 13.37
CA SER A 46 4.74 -21.60 14.62
C SER A 46 4.17 -23.01 14.89
N TYR A 47 3.82 -23.75 13.86
CA TYR A 47 3.44 -25.16 13.98
C TYR A 47 4.65 -26.03 14.34
N GLN A 48 5.79 -25.83 13.65
CA GLN A 48 7.01 -26.56 13.92
C GLN A 48 7.49 -26.39 15.39
N VAL A 49 7.43 -25.16 15.91
CA VAL A 49 7.75 -24.91 17.33
C VAL A 49 6.86 -25.74 18.26
N ARG A 50 5.54 -25.76 18.01
CA ARG A 50 4.60 -26.53 18.83
C ARG A 50 4.85 -28.03 18.77
N ASP A 51 5.22 -28.54 17.61
CA ASP A 51 5.54 -29.95 17.44
C ASP A 51 6.83 -30.31 18.17
N LEU A 52 7.89 -29.50 18.07
CA LEU A 52 9.12 -29.68 18.85
C LEU A 52 8.89 -29.59 20.36
N GLU A 53 7.99 -28.74 20.82
CA GLU A 53 7.62 -28.64 22.22
C GLU A 53 6.84 -29.89 22.74
N ARG A 54 6.06 -30.53 21.86
CA ARG A 54 5.42 -31.81 22.18
C ARG A 54 6.46 -32.93 22.27
N GLU A 55 7.31 -33.04 21.26
CA GLU A 55 8.39 -34.01 21.19
C GLU A 55 9.33 -33.89 22.42
N GLN A 56 9.67 -32.67 22.80
CA GLN A 56 10.48 -32.41 24.00
C GLN A 56 9.79 -32.94 25.27
N ARG A 57 8.48 -32.69 25.44
CA ARG A 57 7.72 -33.19 26.59
C ARG A 57 7.67 -34.72 26.62
N ASP A 58 7.52 -35.35 25.48
CA ASP A 58 7.47 -36.81 25.36
C ASP A 58 8.83 -37.42 25.74
N ILE A 59 9.94 -36.84 25.30
CA ILE A 59 11.28 -37.28 25.69
C ILE A 59 11.52 -37.06 27.19
N GLU A 60 11.12 -35.90 27.74
CA GLU A 60 11.23 -35.66 29.19
C GLU A 60 10.45 -36.71 30.02
N TYR A 61 9.26 -37.11 29.52
CA TYR A 61 8.49 -38.20 30.18
C TYR A 61 9.21 -39.53 30.08
N GLN A 62 9.81 -39.88 28.95
CA GLN A 62 10.60 -41.09 28.76
C GLN A 62 11.86 -41.07 29.64
N MET A 63 12.57 -39.94 29.75
CA MET A 63 13.74 -39.79 30.61
C MET A 63 13.47 -40.08 32.07
N ARG A 64 12.26 -39.79 32.58
CA ARG A 64 11.89 -40.10 34.00
C ARG A 64 11.80 -41.57 34.27
N ARG A 65 11.56 -42.42 33.26
CA ARG A 65 11.37 -43.88 33.39
C ARG A 65 12.55 -44.68 32.84
N ALA A 66 13.47 -44.04 32.15
CA ALA A 66 14.61 -44.67 31.50
C ALA A 66 15.72 -45.07 32.49
N ASP A 67 16.46 -46.09 32.15
CA ASP A 67 17.70 -46.48 32.81
C ASP A 67 18.86 -45.51 32.47
N LYS A 68 20.03 -45.73 33.06
CA LYS A 68 21.17 -44.81 32.91
C LYS A 68 21.69 -44.74 31.49
N SER A 69 21.60 -45.82 30.70
CA SER A 69 22.07 -45.84 29.30
C SER A 69 21.09 -45.11 28.40
N ALA A 70 19.79 -45.42 28.51
CA ALA A 70 18.75 -44.75 27.72
C ALA A 70 18.62 -43.25 28.04
N LYS A 71 18.89 -42.81 29.27
CA LYS A 71 18.95 -41.38 29.60
C LYS A 71 20.02 -40.63 28.86
N ALA A 72 21.19 -41.28 28.62
CA ALA A 72 22.27 -40.62 27.88
C ALA A 72 21.92 -40.43 26.39
N GLU A 73 21.16 -41.35 25.78
CA GLU A 73 20.69 -41.24 24.42
C GLU A 73 19.59 -40.17 24.30
N LEU A 74 18.60 -40.21 25.18
CA LEU A 74 17.54 -39.19 25.23
C LEU A 74 18.08 -37.80 25.50
N ALA A 75 19.13 -37.63 26.28
CA ALA A 75 19.77 -36.34 26.48
C ALA A 75 20.35 -35.76 25.16
N LYS A 76 20.92 -36.61 24.32
CA LYS A 76 21.41 -36.19 22.99
C LYS A 76 20.24 -35.80 22.07
N GLU A 77 19.11 -36.47 22.17
CA GLU A 77 17.90 -36.09 21.42
C GLU A 77 17.37 -34.71 21.86
N VAL A 78 17.30 -34.47 23.15
CA VAL A 78 16.92 -33.15 23.71
C VAL A 78 17.87 -32.05 23.20
N GLU A 79 19.18 -32.31 23.17
CA GLU A 79 20.15 -31.35 22.64
C GLU A 79 19.90 -31.01 21.15
N LYS A 80 19.61 -32.05 20.34
CA LYS A 80 19.26 -31.84 18.92
C LYS A 80 17.95 -31.05 18.76
N LEU A 81 16.95 -31.32 19.59
CA LEU A 81 15.68 -30.57 19.58
C LEU A 81 15.89 -29.11 19.98
N ASN A 82 16.70 -28.86 21.00
CA ASN A 82 17.06 -27.50 21.41
C ASN A 82 17.79 -26.74 20.31
N ALA A 83 18.70 -27.41 19.59
CA ALA A 83 19.38 -26.80 18.44
C ALA A 83 18.37 -26.45 17.31
N LYS A 84 17.47 -27.35 16.97
CA LYS A 84 16.39 -27.09 15.99
C LYS A 84 15.50 -25.94 16.43
N LYS A 85 15.10 -25.92 17.71
CA LYS A 85 14.29 -24.84 18.28
C LYS A 85 14.98 -23.48 18.19
N ALA A 86 16.27 -23.44 18.50
CA ALA A 86 17.05 -22.19 18.38
C ALA A 86 17.12 -21.69 16.92
N GLU A 87 17.25 -22.61 15.96
CA GLU A 87 17.26 -22.25 14.54
C GLU A 87 15.91 -21.70 14.08
N ILE A 88 14.82 -22.35 14.48
CA ILE A 88 13.46 -21.87 14.16
C ILE A 88 13.20 -20.49 14.78
N GLU A 89 13.60 -20.26 16.03
CA GLU A 89 13.49 -18.93 16.65
C GLU A 89 14.29 -17.87 15.92
N ARG A 90 15.49 -18.21 15.43
CA ARG A 90 16.28 -17.32 14.57
C ARG A 90 15.56 -16.97 13.27
N LEU A 91 14.97 -17.98 12.61
CA LEU A 91 14.19 -17.79 11.38
C LEU A 91 12.93 -16.95 11.62
N ARG A 92 12.22 -17.17 12.73
CA ARG A 92 11.09 -16.34 13.14
C ARG A 92 11.50 -14.88 13.34
N GLY A 93 12.63 -14.66 13.98
CA GLY A 93 13.19 -13.30 14.15
C GLY A 93 13.51 -12.62 12.81
N GLN A 94 14.06 -13.35 11.85
CA GLN A 94 14.31 -12.83 10.51
C GLN A 94 13.03 -12.51 9.75
N LEU A 95 12.03 -13.40 9.80
CA LEU A 95 10.72 -13.18 9.17
C LEU A 95 9.96 -12.01 9.80
N SER A 96 10.05 -11.85 11.13
CA SER A 96 9.47 -10.69 11.81
C SER A 96 10.05 -9.39 11.29
N LYS A 97 11.39 -9.30 11.21
CA LYS A 97 12.07 -8.12 10.65
C LYS A 97 11.65 -7.81 9.21
N LYS A 98 11.57 -8.84 8.35
CA LYS A 98 11.07 -8.67 6.97
C LYS A 98 9.62 -8.17 6.94
N SER A 99 8.76 -8.68 7.83
CA SER A 99 7.37 -8.22 7.96
C SER A 99 7.30 -6.74 8.36
N ASP A 100 8.11 -6.34 9.33
CA ASP A 100 8.17 -4.94 9.80
C ASP A 100 8.70 -4.00 8.71
N GLU A 101 9.73 -4.42 7.98
CA GLU A 101 10.27 -3.67 6.83
C GLU A 101 9.21 -3.51 5.73
N PHE A 102 8.49 -4.58 5.43
CA PHE A 102 7.41 -4.54 4.45
C PHE A 102 6.29 -3.58 4.87
N GLN A 103 5.86 -3.64 6.13
CA GLN A 103 4.85 -2.72 6.66
C GLN A 103 5.31 -1.26 6.60
N LYS A 104 6.57 -0.99 6.95
CA LYS A 104 7.16 0.36 6.85
C LYS A 104 7.17 0.86 5.40
N LYS A 105 7.60 0.01 4.47
CA LYS A 105 7.61 0.34 3.03
C LYS A 105 6.19 0.67 2.54
N GLN A 106 5.22 -0.16 2.88
CA GLN A 106 3.82 0.06 2.52
C GLN A 106 3.26 1.38 3.10
N GLN A 107 3.62 1.68 4.35
CA GLN A 107 3.21 2.94 4.98
C GLN A 107 3.84 4.16 4.30
N GLN A 108 5.13 4.07 3.95
CA GLN A 108 5.83 5.12 3.21
C GLN A 108 5.22 5.36 1.83
N GLN A 109 4.92 4.29 1.10
CA GLN A 109 4.24 4.39 -0.20
C GLN A 109 2.87 5.06 -0.09
N LYS A 110 2.06 4.67 0.92
CA LYS A 110 0.76 5.32 1.15
C LYS A 110 0.89 6.82 1.46
N GLN A 111 1.90 7.18 2.26
CA GLN A 111 2.17 8.59 2.57
C GLN A 111 2.63 9.36 1.33
N GLN A 112 3.49 8.75 0.52
CA GLN A 112 3.98 9.35 -0.72
C GLN A 112 2.83 9.57 -1.71
N GLN A 113 2.00 8.55 -1.94
CA GLN A 113 0.82 8.65 -2.80
C GLN A 113 -0.17 9.74 -2.32
N ALA A 114 -0.34 9.85 -0.99
CA ALA A 114 -1.19 10.89 -0.43
C ALA A 114 -0.63 12.30 -0.69
N LYS A 115 0.70 12.50 -0.57
CA LYS A 115 1.37 13.77 -0.87
C LYS A 115 1.28 14.11 -2.36
N GLU A 116 1.60 13.16 -3.23
CA GLU A 116 1.52 13.35 -4.69
C GLU A 116 0.12 13.72 -5.14
N ARG A 117 -0.88 13.01 -4.58
CA ARG A 117 -2.29 13.35 -4.81
C ARG A 117 -2.62 14.76 -4.35
N GLN A 118 -2.20 15.15 -3.15
CA GLN A 118 -2.44 16.50 -2.63
C GLN A 118 -1.81 17.56 -3.55
N GLN A 119 -0.57 17.38 -3.95
CA GLN A 119 0.14 18.27 -4.87
C GLN A 119 -0.58 18.35 -6.22
N TYR A 120 -0.99 17.21 -6.77
CA TYR A 120 -1.74 17.18 -8.03
C TYR A 120 -3.00 18.03 -7.97
N TYR A 121 -3.83 17.83 -6.94
CA TYR A 121 -5.08 18.59 -6.81
C TYR A 121 -4.86 20.06 -6.48
N GLN A 122 -3.81 20.39 -5.73
CA GLN A 122 -3.42 21.79 -5.50
C GLN A 122 -3.04 22.48 -6.81
N THR A 123 -2.19 21.87 -7.60
CA THR A 123 -1.77 22.41 -8.92
C THR A 123 -2.95 22.50 -9.86
N LEU A 124 -3.77 21.45 -9.96
CA LEU A 124 -4.96 21.45 -10.80
C LEU A 124 -5.93 22.58 -10.41
N THR A 125 -6.21 22.73 -9.12
CA THR A 125 -7.09 23.79 -8.61
C THR A 125 -6.54 25.17 -8.94
N ALA A 126 -5.24 25.41 -8.71
CA ALA A 126 -4.61 26.69 -9.02
C ALA A 126 -4.71 27.03 -10.50
N SER A 127 -4.38 26.08 -11.38
CA SER A 127 -4.46 26.27 -12.85
C SER A 127 -5.89 26.51 -13.34
N LEU A 128 -6.87 25.81 -12.76
CA LEU A 128 -8.28 26.01 -13.11
C LEU A 128 -8.78 27.39 -12.66
N VAL A 129 -8.47 27.80 -11.43
CA VAL A 129 -8.86 29.13 -10.92
C VAL A 129 -8.21 30.24 -11.76
N GLU A 130 -6.93 30.12 -12.07
CA GLU A 130 -6.23 31.08 -12.96
C GLU A 130 -6.88 31.14 -14.35
N SER A 131 -7.20 29.98 -14.93
CA SER A 131 -7.91 29.92 -16.22
C SER A 131 -9.27 30.60 -16.16
N PHE A 132 -10.02 30.41 -15.09
CA PHE A 132 -11.29 31.08 -14.88
C PHE A 132 -11.14 32.59 -14.75
N CYS A 133 -10.11 33.07 -14.05
CA CYS A 133 -9.82 34.51 -13.96
C CYS A 133 -9.42 35.12 -15.32
N LEU A 134 -8.59 34.42 -16.11
CA LEU A 134 -8.11 34.92 -17.39
C LEU A 134 -9.18 34.89 -18.49
N TYR A 135 -10.01 33.84 -18.52
CA TYR A 135 -10.96 33.60 -19.59
C TYR A 135 -12.43 33.83 -19.20
N GLY A 136 -12.70 34.16 -17.93
CA GLY A 136 -14.05 34.34 -17.39
C GLY A 136 -14.84 35.44 -18.12
N ASN A 137 -14.16 36.44 -18.65
CA ASN A 137 -14.74 37.48 -19.51
C ASN A 137 -15.36 36.91 -20.80
N GLY A 138 -14.88 35.73 -21.28
CA GLY A 138 -15.42 35.07 -22.47
C GLY A 138 -16.80 34.46 -22.24
N LEU A 139 -17.24 34.30 -21.00
CA LEU A 139 -18.57 33.75 -20.64
C LEU A 139 -19.67 34.82 -20.76
N LYS A 140 -19.76 35.47 -21.93
CA LYS A 140 -20.67 36.59 -22.18
C LYS A 140 -22.16 36.23 -22.07
N ALA A 141 -22.49 34.96 -22.27
CA ALA A 141 -23.86 34.48 -22.18
C ALA A 141 -24.37 34.30 -20.72
N VAL A 142 -23.47 34.33 -19.75
CA VAL A 142 -23.83 34.20 -18.32
C VAL A 142 -24.11 35.58 -17.73
N PRO A 143 -25.30 35.85 -17.20
CA PRO A 143 -25.64 37.10 -16.52
C PRO A 143 -24.71 37.42 -15.34
N ARG A 144 -24.42 38.67 -15.08
CA ARG A 144 -23.57 39.09 -13.95
C ARG A 144 -24.11 38.73 -12.57
N THR A 145 -25.39 38.45 -12.48
CA THR A 145 -26.09 38.02 -11.24
C THR A 145 -25.99 36.53 -10.95
N GLU A 146 -25.45 35.74 -11.87
CA GLU A 146 -25.34 34.32 -11.75
C GLU A 146 -23.99 33.89 -11.18
N ASN A 147 -23.98 32.67 -10.60
CA ASN A 147 -22.76 32.02 -10.09
C ASN A 147 -22.34 30.89 -11.02
N ILE A 148 -21.02 30.70 -11.11
CA ILE A 148 -20.41 29.60 -11.85
C ILE A 148 -19.84 28.62 -10.83
N SER A 149 -20.22 27.34 -10.93
CA SER A 149 -19.71 26.29 -10.05
C SER A 149 -18.70 25.42 -10.78
N LEU A 150 -17.50 25.31 -10.21
CA LEU A 150 -16.44 24.40 -10.65
C LEU A 150 -16.43 23.19 -9.71
N ILE A 151 -16.73 22.00 -10.24
CA ILE A 151 -16.73 20.76 -9.47
C ILE A 151 -15.47 19.96 -9.82
N ILE A 152 -14.57 19.80 -8.86
CA ILE A 152 -13.37 18.97 -9.01
C ILE A 152 -13.64 17.63 -8.33
N LYS A 153 -13.90 16.62 -9.14
CA LYS A 153 -14.24 15.28 -8.64
C LYS A 153 -13.10 14.65 -7.86
N GLY A 154 -13.43 14.14 -6.71
CA GLY A 154 -12.48 13.43 -5.87
C GLY A 154 -11.35 14.29 -5.28
N ALA A 155 -11.40 15.62 -5.33
CA ALA A 155 -10.36 16.50 -4.79
C ALA A 155 -10.43 16.73 -3.28
N GLY A 156 -11.53 16.37 -2.65
CA GLY A 156 -11.76 16.57 -1.24
C GLY A 156 -11.19 15.46 -0.36
N GLU A 157 -11.58 15.50 0.91
CA GLU A 157 -11.16 14.52 1.90
C GLU A 157 -11.67 13.10 1.61
N LYS A 158 -10.89 12.12 2.07
CA LYS A 158 -11.28 10.72 1.94
C LYS A 158 -12.30 10.36 3.03
N GLU A 159 -13.48 9.92 2.59
CA GLU A 159 -14.50 9.37 3.48
C GLU A 159 -14.71 7.89 3.14
N ARG A 160 -14.42 7.01 4.11
CA ARG A 160 -14.42 5.54 3.92
C ARG A 160 -13.50 5.13 2.76
N ASN A 161 -14.08 4.76 1.60
CA ASN A 161 -13.34 4.28 0.42
C ASN A 161 -13.42 5.22 -0.79
N ARG A 162 -14.01 6.42 -0.63
CA ARG A 162 -14.19 7.40 -1.70
C ARG A 162 -13.65 8.76 -1.26
N TYR A 163 -13.19 9.53 -2.23
CA TYR A 163 -12.85 10.93 -2.01
C TYR A 163 -14.06 11.79 -2.36
N LYS A 164 -14.32 12.80 -1.54
CA LYS A 164 -15.36 13.81 -1.79
C LYS A 164 -14.95 14.70 -2.95
N ASP A 165 -15.95 15.27 -3.61
CA ASP A 165 -15.74 16.31 -4.60
C ASP A 165 -15.54 17.66 -3.89
N THR A 166 -14.74 18.53 -4.50
CA THR A 166 -14.59 19.91 -4.04
C THR A 166 -15.33 20.81 -5.00
N ILE A 167 -16.18 21.69 -4.47
CA ILE A 167 -16.98 22.62 -5.26
C ILE A 167 -16.50 24.04 -4.96
N TYR A 168 -16.06 24.74 -5.99
CA TYR A 168 -15.77 26.16 -5.96
C TYR A 168 -16.92 26.92 -6.62
N VAL A 169 -17.43 27.94 -5.95
CA VAL A 169 -18.50 28.79 -6.48
C VAL A 169 -17.95 30.19 -6.68
N PHE A 170 -17.99 30.67 -7.90
CA PHE A 170 -17.54 31.99 -8.28
C PHE A 170 -18.73 32.85 -8.66
N SER A 171 -18.80 34.07 -8.20
CA SER A 171 -19.73 35.06 -8.74
C SER A 171 -19.25 35.48 -10.13
N LYS A 172 -20.16 35.58 -11.11
CA LYS A 172 -19.81 36.06 -12.44
C LYS A 172 -19.24 37.49 -12.40
N LYS A 173 -19.67 38.30 -11.45
CA LYS A 173 -19.16 39.63 -11.20
C LYS A 173 -17.66 39.61 -10.89
N ASP A 174 -17.24 38.72 -9.97
CA ASP A 174 -15.85 38.66 -9.50
C ASP A 174 -14.86 38.12 -10.55
N ILE A 175 -15.39 37.39 -11.56
CA ILE A 175 -14.58 36.86 -12.69
C ILE A 175 -14.49 37.88 -13.83
N SER A 176 -15.36 38.87 -13.87
CA SER A 176 -15.48 39.81 -15.01
C SER A 176 -14.79 41.15 -14.77
N ASP A 177 -14.35 41.43 -13.55
CA ASP A 177 -13.61 42.63 -13.14
C ASP A 177 -12.12 42.32 -13.10
#